data_aed11227d06c208e8d673969b0f2da9c
#
_entry.id   aed11227d06c208e8d673969b0f2da9c
#
_cell.length_a   1.000
_cell.length_b   1.000
_cell.length_c   1.000
_cell.angle_alpha   90.00
_cell.angle_beta   90.00
_cell.angle_gamma   90.00
#
_symmetry.space_group_name_H-M   'P 1'
#
loop_
_entity.id
_entity.type
_entity.pdbx_description
1 polymer ?
#
loop_
_entity_poly.entity_id
_entity_poly.type
_entity_poly.pdbx_seq_one_letter_code
_entity_poly.pdbx_strand_id
1 'polypeptide(L)'
;VFSMQFLGGRALTEADRGGDMRSIVICASVARKLFGTTEAIGQQILLNRELSRIIGVVKDVSVTAKDAYAQVWGLYHTDELKVTGWWSYLGGKTIAVLARTPDDFPAIRQGVEKRVKDVNAGLEEMQMDIMEQPDNIVAHVNHVWANVGPDLPMLYLQYGIALFIILLVPSLNLCGLSN
;
A
#
# COMPACT_ATOMS: atom_id res chain seq x y z
N VAL A 1 -2.43 5.67 -7.45
CA VAL A 1 -2.90 5.15 -6.17
C VAL A 1 -2.66 6.20 -5.08
N PHE A 2 -1.42 6.62 -4.86
CA PHE A 2 -1.07 7.62 -3.85
C PHE A 2 -0.86 8.99 -4.50
N SER A 3 -1.61 10.02 -4.07
CA SER A 3 -1.50 11.40 -4.57
C SER A 3 -0.27 12.07 -3.95
N MET A 4 0.92 11.78 -4.49
CA MET A 4 2.19 12.34 -4.01
C MET A 4 2.33 13.79 -4.42
N GLN A 5 2.77 14.65 -3.51
CA GLN A 5 3.10 16.03 -3.80
C GLN A 5 4.58 16.15 -4.21
N PHE A 6 4.83 16.46 -5.48
CA PHE A 6 6.18 16.70 -5.98
C PHE A 6 6.69 18.08 -5.55
N LEU A 7 7.91 18.12 -5.03
CA LEU A 7 8.66 19.34 -4.76
C LEU A 7 9.51 19.71 -5.99
N GLY A 8 9.89 18.73 -6.80
CA GLY A 8 10.60 18.91 -8.04
C GLY A 8 10.64 17.64 -8.87
N GLY A 9 10.92 17.78 -10.15
CA GLY A 9 10.98 16.64 -11.08
C GLY A 9 9.61 16.11 -11.49
N ARG A 10 9.53 14.81 -11.74
CA ARG A 10 8.34 14.13 -12.26
C ARG A 10 8.16 12.73 -11.67
N ALA A 11 6.96 12.19 -11.86
CA ALA A 11 6.66 10.81 -11.54
C ALA A 11 7.38 9.83 -12.49
N LEU A 12 7.53 8.60 -12.01
CA LEU A 12 7.98 7.46 -12.83
C LEU A 12 6.92 7.13 -13.87
N THR A 13 7.38 6.79 -15.06
CA THR A 13 6.55 6.34 -16.18
C THR A 13 7.12 5.03 -16.74
N GLU A 14 6.34 4.33 -17.56
CA GLU A 14 6.81 3.08 -18.19
C GLU A 14 8.05 3.29 -19.06
N ALA A 15 8.22 4.49 -19.63
CA ALA A 15 9.42 4.84 -20.41
C ALA A 15 10.72 4.82 -19.57
N ASP A 16 10.62 4.96 -18.25
CA ASP A 16 11.77 4.92 -17.34
C ASP A 16 12.26 3.49 -17.07
N ARG A 17 11.57 2.46 -17.57
CA ARG A 17 11.93 1.04 -17.39
C ARG A 17 13.12 0.61 -18.26
N GLY A 18 13.28 1.20 -19.42
CA GLY A 18 14.26 0.79 -20.44
C GLY A 18 15.59 1.57 -20.41
N GLY A 19 15.85 2.40 -19.42
CA GLY A 19 17.08 3.18 -19.33
C GLY A 19 18.28 2.38 -18.84
N ASP A 20 19.49 2.81 -19.23
CA ASP A 20 20.77 2.22 -18.75
C ASP A 20 20.97 2.37 -17.23
N MET A 21 20.24 3.26 -16.61
CA MET A 21 20.29 3.54 -15.17
C MET A 21 18.88 3.57 -14.61
N ARG A 22 18.69 2.93 -13.46
CA ARG A 22 17.42 2.90 -12.75
C ARG A 22 16.98 4.31 -12.36
N SER A 23 15.78 4.70 -12.76
CA SER A 23 15.16 5.96 -12.35
C SER A 23 14.42 5.77 -11.03
N ILE A 24 14.61 6.71 -10.10
CA ILE A 24 13.96 6.69 -8.78
C ILE A 24 13.37 8.05 -8.42
N VAL A 25 12.36 8.01 -7.56
CA VAL A 25 11.81 9.16 -6.86
C VAL A 25 12.12 8.99 -5.38
N ILE A 26 12.54 10.05 -4.70
CA ILE A 26 12.87 10.01 -3.27
C ILE A 26 12.04 11.02 -2.49
N CYS A 27 11.88 10.81 -1.18
CA CYS A 27 11.24 11.79 -0.32
C CYS A 27 12.20 12.92 0.09
N ALA A 28 11.65 14.05 0.51
CA ALA A 28 12.41 15.26 0.87
C ALA A 28 13.38 15.03 2.02
N SER A 29 13.03 14.21 3.00
CA SER A 29 13.91 13.88 4.12
C SER A 29 15.16 13.12 3.68
N VAL A 30 15.03 12.19 2.73
CA VAL A 30 16.16 11.48 2.13
C VAL A 30 17.05 12.43 1.33
N ALA A 31 16.44 13.31 0.50
CA ALA A 31 17.19 14.31 -0.25
C ALA A 31 18.04 15.21 0.68
N ARG A 32 17.42 15.74 1.74
CA ARG A 32 18.15 16.57 2.73
C ARG A 32 19.24 15.78 3.46
N LYS A 33 18.98 14.52 3.81
CA LYS A 33 19.94 13.67 4.53
C LYS A 33 21.19 13.36 3.68
N LEU A 34 21.01 13.13 2.37
CA LEU A 34 22.10 12.74 1.47
C LEU A 34 22.83 13.95 0.87
N PHE A 35 22.12 15.04 0.56
CA PHE A 35 22.64 16.15 -0.22
C PHE A 35 22.54 17.50 0.49
N GLY A 36 21.93 17.56 1.69
CA GLY A 36 21.70 18.80 2.42
C GLY A 36 20.60 19.70 1.86
N THR A 37 19.98 19.31 0.76
CA THR A 37 18.96 20.08 0.03
C THR A 37 17.88 19.17 -0.54
N THR A 38 16.74 19.75 -0.94
CA THR A 38 15.70 19.03 -1.70
C THR A 38 15.94 19.11 -3.22
N GLU A 39 16.90 19.88 -3.68
CA GLU A 39 17.27 19.99 -5.09
C GLU A 39 18.23 18.87 -5.49
N ALA A 40 17.70 17.64 -5.54
CA ALA A 40 18.49 16.42 -5.77
C ALA A 40 18.21 15.79 -7.15
N ILE A 41 17.46 16.46 -8.04
CA ILE A 41 17.14 15.92 -9.37
C ILE A 41 18.42 15.78 -10.18
N GLY A 42 18.57 14.63 -10.87
CA GLY A 42 19.75 14.29 -11.67
C GLY A 42 20.90 13.71 -10.85
N GLN A 43 20.89 13.85 -9.54
CA GLN A 43 21.88 13.21 -8.66
C GLN A 43 21.75 11.70 -8.73
N GLN A 44 22.84 11.01 -8.40
CA GLN A 44 22.92 9.55 -8.42
C GLN A 44 23.21 9.02 -7.04
N ILE A 45 22.55 7.93 -6.70
CA ILE A 45 22.82 7.19 -5.46
C ILE A 45 22.97 5.69 -5.75
N LEU A 46 23.72 5.03 -4.90
CA LEU A 46 23.83 3.57 -4.94
C LEU A 46 22.69 2.98 -4.07
N LEU A 47 21.70 2.35 -4.72
CA LEU A 47 20.57 1.69 -4.05
C LEU A 47 20.66 0.19 -4.31
N ASN A 48 20.75 -0.62 -3.26
CA ASN A 48 20.87 -2.09 -3.37
C ASN A 48 21.98 -2.56 -4.32
N ARG A 49 23.12 -1.85 -4.33
CA ARG A 49 24.28 -2.07 -5.23
C ARG A 49 24.06 -1.70 -6.69
N GLU A 50 22.96 -1.06 -7.01
CA GLU A 50 22.66 -0.54 -8.35
C GLU A 50 22.70 0.98 -8.35
N LEU A 51 23.36 1.56 -9.36
CA LEU A 51 23.41 3.00 -9.52
C LEU A 51 22.05 3.49 -10.02
N SER A 52 21.46 4.43 -9.27
CA SER A 52 20.12 4.95 -9.54
C SER A 52 20.14 6.45 -9.66
N ARG A 53 19.40 7.00 -10.64
CA ARG A 53 19.25 8.44 -10.87
C ARG A 53 17.96 8.97 -10.27
N ILE A 54 18.05 10.05 -9.54
CA ILE A 54 16.90 10.75 -8.96
C ILE A 54 16.22 11.60 -10.05
N ILE A 55 14.95 11.29 -10.36
CA ILE A 55 14.15 12.02 -11.36
C ILE A 55 13.03 12.84 -10.71
N GLY A 56 12.77 12.64 -9.44
CA GLY A 56 11.76 13.39 -8.70
C GLY A 56 12.02 13.38 -7.20
N VAL A 57 11.61 14.45 -6.56
CA VAL A 57 11.60 14.59 -5.11
C VAL A 57 10.18 14.91 -4.67
N VAL A 58 9.64 14.13 -3.73
CA VAL A 58 8.30 14.29 -3.20
C VAL A 58 8.33 14.71 -1.73
N LYS A 59 7.24 15.31 -1.26
CA LYS A 59 7.05 15.62 0.15
C LYS A 59 7.03 14.33 0.97
N ASP A 60 7.51 14.41 2.21
CA ASP A 60 7.52 13.28 3.12
C ASP A 60 6.09 12.78 3.37
N VAL A 61 5.92 11.47 3.37
CA VAL A 61 4.67 10.78 3.73
C VAL A 61 4.73 10.42 5.21
N SER A 62 3.60 10.55 5.91
CA SER A 62 3.52 10.18 7.32
C SER A 62 3.79 8.69 7.51
N VAL A 63 4.58 8.35 8.52
CA VAL A 63 4.84 6.96 8.94
C VAL A 63 3.57 6.22 9.38
N THR A 64 2.51 6.96 9.73
CA THR A 64 1.21 6.36 10.07
C THR A 64 0.42 5.90 8.84
N ALA A 65 0.77 6.39 7.65
CA ALA A 65 0.18 5.94 6.39
C ALA A 65 0.96 4.71 5.88
N LYS A 66 0.86 3.59 6.57
CA LYS A 66 1.68 2.38 6.39
C LYS A 66 1.84 1.95 4.92
N ASP A 67 0.75 1.93 4.17
CA ASP A 67 0.76 1.45 2.78
C ASP A 67 1.33 2.46 1.77
N ALA A 68 1.26 3.75 2.11
CA ALA A 68 1.82 4.83 1.30
C ALA A 68 3.23 5.23 1.72
N TYR A 69 3.66 4.83 2.92
CA TYR A 69 4.95 5.22 3.46
C TYR A 69 6.07 4.50 2.74
N ALA A 70 6.86 5.27 2.02
CA ALA A 70 8.15 4.85 1.49
C ALA A 70 9.10 6.06 1.44
N GLN A 71 10.39 5.79 1.44
CA GLN A 71 11.43 6.81 1.31
C GLN A 71 11.94 6.91 -0.12
N VAL A 72 11.83 5.81 -0.86
CA VAL A 72 12.27 5.69 -2.26
C VAL A 72 11.22 4.93 -3.04
N TRP A 73 10.91 5.40 -4.24
CA TRP A 73 10.04 4.72 -5.20
C TRP A 73 10.82 4.46 -6.47
N GLY A 74 10.66 3.28 -7.02
CA GLY A 74 11.25 2.86 -8.29
C GLY A 74 10.28 1.99 -9.07
N LEU A 75 10.53 1.79 -10.35
CA LEU A 75 9.84 0.75 -11.11
C LEU A 75 10.41 -0.60 -10.68
N TYR A 76 9.53 -1.55 -10.41
CA TYR A 76 9.95 -2.90 -10.11
C TYR A 76 10.35 -3.64 -11.40
N HIS A 77 11.30 -4.54 -11.30
CA HIS A 77 11.63 -5.49 -12.36
C HIS A 77 10.99 -6.85 -12.07
N THR A 78 10.57 -7.54 -13.13
CA THR A 78 9.89 -8.85 -13.01
C THR A 78 10.74 -9.86 -12.25
N ASP A 79 12.06 -9.73 -12.34
CA ASP A 79 13.01 -10.61 -11.64
C ASP A 79 12.96 -10.45 -10.10
N GLU A 80 12.59 -9.27 -9.61
CA GLU A 80 12.43 -8.99 -8.18
C GLU A 80 11.20 -9.69 -7.57
N LEU A 81 10.26 -10.15 -8.41
CA LEU A 81 9.06 -10.86 -8.01
C LEU A 81 9.19 -12.39 -8.12
N LYS A 82 10.36 -12.90 -8.48
CA LYS A 82 10.58 -14.34 -8.55
C LYS A 82 10.36 -14.97 -7.18
N VAL A 83 9.51 -15.99 -7.17
CA VAL A 83 9.32 -16.85 -6.00
C VAL A 83 10.57 -17.70 -5.87
N THR A 84 11.34 -17.49 -4.81
CA THR A 84 12.60 -18.22 -4.58
C THR A 84 12.47 -19.27 -3.49
N GLY A 85 11.31 -19.38 -2.84
CA GLY A 85 11.02 -20.34 -1.81
C GLY A 85 9.69 -20.04 -1.11
N TRP A 86 9.28 -20.93 -0.20
CA TRP A 86 8.00 -20.81 0.52
C TRP A 86 7.84 -19.49 1.30
N TRP A 87 8.93 -18.93 1.80
CA TRP A 87 8.91 -17.61 2.48
C TRP A 87 8.48 -16.45 1.58
N SER A 88 8.54 -16.60 0.25
CA SER A 88 8.05 -15.59 -0.69
C SER A 88 6.53 -15.41 -0.64
N TYR A 89 5.82 -16.37 -0.08
CA TYR A 89 4.36 -16.33 0.10
C TYR A 89 3.95 -15.73 1.46
N LEU A 90 4.87 -15.47 2.37
CA LEU A 90 4.59 -14.99 3.73
C LEU A 90 4.32 -13.48 3.85
N GLY A 91 3.82 -12.84 2.80
CA GLY A 91 3.27 -11.50 2.92
C GLY A 91 4.29 -10.35 3.00
N GLY A 92 5.52 -10.56 2.56
CA GLY A 92 6.54 -9.49 2.52
C GLY A 92 6.28 -8.40 1.47
N LYS A 93 5.22 -8.52 0.66
CA LYS A 93 4.90 -7.60 -0.44
C LYS A 93 3.40 -7.33 -0.47
N THR A 94 3.03 -6.07 -0.63
CA THR A 94 1.64 -5.63 -0.81
C THR A 94 1.47 -5.04 -2.20
N ILE A 95 0.39 -5.42 -2.88
CA ILE A 95 0.02 -4.87 -4.19
C ILE A 95 -1.25 -4.05 -4.01
N ALA A 96 -1.17 -2.75 -4.31
CA ALA A 96 -2.32 -1.88 -4.35
C ALA A 96 -2.81 -1.72 -5.80
N VAL A 97 -4.07 -2.08 -6.04
CA VAL A 97 -4.71 -1.95 -7.35
C VAL A 97 -5.69 -0.79 -7.32
N LEU A 98 -5.52 0.16 -8.24
CA LEU A 98 -6.46 1.26 -8.43
C LEU A 98 -7.46 0.89 -9.52
N ALA A 99 -8.71 0.71 -9.16
CA ALA A 99 -9.80 0.58 -10.12
C ALA A 99 -10.11 1.94 -10.77
N ARG A 100 -10.58 1.95 -12.00
CA ARG A 100 -11.02 3.18 -12.69
C ARG A 100 -12.32 3.70 -12.09
N THR A 101 -13.24 2.76 -11.83
CA THR A 101 -14.55 3.02 -11.24
C THR A 101 -14.86 1.95 -10.19
N PRO A 102 -15.79 2.18 -9.26
CA PRO A 102 -16.26 1.16 -8.34
C PRO A 102 -16.85 -0.08 -9.02
N ASP A 103 -17.39 0.07 -10.22
CA ASP A 103 -17.98 -1.02 -11.00
C ASP A 103 -16.95 -2.06 -11.47
N ASP A 104 -15.68 -1.68 -11.49
CA ASP A 104 -14.58 -2.60 -11.84
C ASP A 104 -14.23 -3.57 -10.69
N PHE A 105 -14.61 -3.29 -9.44
CA PHE A 105 -14.24 -4.11 -8.28
C PHE A 105 -14.65 -5.58 -8.38
N PRO A 106 -15.88 -5.92 -8.85
CA PRO A 106 -16.25 -7.33 -8.98
C PRO A 106 -15.35 -8.09 -9.96
N ALA A 107 -15.02 -7.48 -11.10
CA ALA A 107 -14.16 -8.08 -12.11
C ALA A 107 -12.72 -8.26 -11.61
N ILE A 108 -12.19 -7.27 -10.90
CA ILE A 108 -10.86 -7.34 -10.26
C ILE A 108 -10.84 -8.47 -9.23
N ARG A 109 -11.85 -8.51 -8.35
CA ARG A 109 -11.99 -9.57 -7.34
C ARG A 109 -12.01 -10.95 -7.97
N GLN A 110 -12.88 -11.18 -8.95
CA GLN A 110 -12.98 -12.45 -9.65
C GLN A 110 -11.66 -12.88 -10.30
N GLY A 111 -10.94 -11.91 -10.92
CA GLY A 111 -9.64 -12.16 -11.52
C GLY A 111 -8.58 -12.59 -10.51
N VAL A 112 -8.54 -11.92 -9.35
CA VAL A 112 -7.61 -12.27 -8.26
C VAL A 112 -7.98 -13.61 -7.64
N GLU A 113 -9.26 -13.85 -7.31
CA GLU A 113 -9.73 -15.12 -6.74
C GLU A 113 -9.40 -16.30 -7.64
N LYS A 114 -9.60 -16.15 -8.96
CA LYS A 114 -9.20 -17.19 -9.93
C LYS A 114 -7.69 -17.45 -9.85
N ARG A 115 -6.88 -16.41 -9.83
CA ARG A 115 -5.42 -16.56 -9.77
C ARG A 115 -4.95 -17.15 -8.44
N VAL A 116 -5.59 -16.79 -7.33
CA VAL A 116 -5.31 -17.39 -6.01
C VAL A 116 -5.58 -18.88 -6.02
N LYS A 117 -6.70 -19.32 -6.61
CA LYS A 117 -6.99 -20.77 -6.76
C LYS A 117 -5.90 -21.51 -7.56
N ASP A 118 -5.45 -20.90 -8.68
CA ASP A 118 -4.39 -21.49 -9.49
C ASP A 118 -3.06 -21.60 -8.70
N VAL A 119 -2.76 -20.61 -7.88
CA VAL A 119 -1.55 -20.61 -7.04
C VAL A 119 -1.68 -21.63 -5.90
N ASN A 120 -2.82 -21.67 -5.21
CA ASN A 120 -3.06 -22.59 -4.10
C ASN A 120 -2.97 -24.06 -4.56
N ALA A 121 -3.47 -24.37 -5.76
CA ALA A 121 -3.30 -25.71 -6.33
C ALA A 121 -1.81 -26.13 -6.46
N GLY A 122 -0.90 -25.18 -6.65
CA GLY A 122 0.54 -25.42 -6.65
C GLY A 122 1.18 -25.43 -5.25
N LEU A 123 0.44 -25.04 -4.21
CA LEU A 123 0.92 -24.97 -2.82
C LEU A 123 0.42 -26.12 -1.94
N GLU A 124 -0.42 -27.04 -2.47
CA GLU A 124 -1.00 -28.16 -1.72
C GLU A 124 0.06 -29.02 -1.01
N GLU A 125 1.18 -29.31 -1.67
CA GLU A 125 2.29 -30.07 -1.08
C GLU A 125 2.93 -29.35 0.12
N MET A 126 2.84 -28.02 0.18
CA MET A 126 3.39 -27.19 1.25
C MET A 126 2.42 -26.99 2.40
N GLN A 127 1.19 -27.48 2.29
CA GLN A 127 0.10 -27.24 3.26
C GLN A 127 -0.14 -25.75 3.54
N MET A 128 -0.08 -24.93 2.51
CA MET A 128 -0.25 -23.48 2.55
C MET A 128 -1.35 -23.03 1.61
N ASP A 129 -2.18 -22.11 2.09
CA ASP A 129 -3.23 -21.46 1.30
C ASP A 129 -3.14 -19.95 1.40
N ILE A 130 -3.30 -19.27 0.27
CA ILE A 130 -3.57 -17.84 0.22
C ILE A 130 -5.06 -17.65 0.41
N MET A 131 -5.45 -16.91 1.46
CA MET A 131 -6.87 -16.73 1.82
C MET A 131 -7.28 -15.27 1.68
N GLU A 132 -8.57 -15.06 1.47
CA GLU A 132 -9.29 -13.78 1.62
C GLU A 132 -8.74 -12.60 0.81
N GLN A 133 -8.15 -12.86 -0.35
CA GLN A 133 -7.69 -11.81 -1.27
C GLN A 133 -8.71 -11.60 -2.42
N PRO A 134 -8.83 -10.37 -2.96
CA PRO A 134 -8.20 -9.13 -2.52
C PRO A 134 -9.02 -8.40 -1.44
N ASP A 135 -8.35 -7.78 -0.51
CA ASP A 135 -8.98 -6.91 0.47
C ASP A 135 -9.45 -5.59 -0.14
N ASN A 136 -10.60 -5.10 0.30
CA ASN A 136 -10.91 -3.69 0.15
C ASN A 136 -10.19 -2.88 1.26
N ILE A 137 -10.19 -1.54 1.15
CA ILE A 137 -9.45 -0.68 2.09
C ILE A 137 -9.92 -0.88 3.55
N VAL A 138 -11.20 -1.16 3.79
CA VAL A 138 -11.73 -1.36 5.14
C VAL A 138 -11.25 -2.69 5.70
N ALA A 139 -11.31 -3.76 4.92
CA ALA A 139 -10.78 -5.07 5.30
C ALA A 139 -9.28 -4.98 5.56
N HIS A 140 -8.51 -4.35 4.66
CA HIS A 140 -7.07 -4.22 4.77
C HIS A 140 -6.62 -3.47 6.04
N VAL A 141 -7.24 -2.33 6.36
CA VAL A 141 -6.92 -1.55 7.56
C VAL A 141 -7.22 -2.31 8.85
N ASN A 142 -8.23 -3.18 8.82
CA ASN A 142 -8.65 -3.98 9.98
C ASN A 142 -8.11 -5.40 9.99
N HIS A 143 -7.29 -5.76 9.01
CA HIS A 143 -6.63 -7.06 8.94
C HIS A 143 -5.48 -7.10 9.96
N VAL A 144 -5.73 -7.70 11.11
CA VAL A 144 -4.77 -7.73 12.24
C VAL A 144 -3.78 -8.90 12.11
N TRP A 145 -4.25 -10.03 11.56
CA TRP A 145 -3.47 -11.27 11.43
C TRP A 145 -3.49 -11.78 10.00
N ALA A 146 -2.34 -12.21 9.51
CA ALA A 146 -2.17 -12.65 8.12
C ALA A 146 -3.03 -13.87 7.73
N ASN A 147 -3.53 -14.62 8.69
CA ASN A 147 -4.27 -15.86 8.50
C ASN A 147 -5.76 -15.79 8.86
N VAL A 148 -6.23 -14.63 9.30
CA VAL A 148 -7.65 -14.43 9.65
C VAL A 148 -8.07 -13.04 9.19
N GLY A 149 -8.95 -12.99 8.19
CA GLY A 149 -9.55 -11.75 7.74
C GLY A 149 -10.49 -11.14 8.79
N PRO A 150 -10.79 -9.83 8.68
CA PRO A 150 -11.69 -9.17 9.61
C PRO A 150 -13.13 -9.65 9.41
N ASP A 151 -13.82 -9.96 10.50
CA ASP A 151 -15.27 -10.13 10.50
C ASP A 151 -15.93 -8.75 10.30
N LEU A 152 -16.15 -8.38 9.03
CA LEU A 152 -16.72 -7.08 8.66
C LEU A 152 -18.09 -6.82 9.27
N PRO A 153 -19.05 -7.77 9.32
CA PRO A 153 -20.31 -7.58 10.02
C PRO A 153 -20.12 -7.20 11.50
N MET A 154 -19.27 -7.91 12.23
CA MET A 154 -18.98 -7.61 13.63
C MET A 154 -18.29 -6.26 13.79
N LEU A 155 -17.38 -5.91 12.90
CA LEU A 155 -16.68 -4.62 12.88
C LEU A 155 -17.65 -3.45 12.68
N TYR A 156 -18.57 -3.55 11.70
CA TYR A 156 -19.58 -2.52 11.50
C TYR A 156 -20.54 -2.39 12.66
N LEU A 157 -20.90 -3.50 13.32
CA LEU A 157 -21.69 -3.47 14.54
C LEU A 157 -20.96 -2.70 15.66
N GLN A 158 -19.67 -2.97 15.86
CA GLN A 158 -18.85 -2.26 16.86
C GLN A 158 -18.78 -0.76 16.58
N TYR A 159 -18.56 -0.37 15.33
CA TYR A 159 -18.55 1.05 14.95
C TYR A 159 -19.92 1.70 15.12
N GLY A 160 -21.00 0.98 14.82
CA GLY A 160 -22.37 1.45 15.04
C GLY A 160 -22.68 1.70 16.52
N ILE A 161 -22.28 0.77 17.40
CA ILE A 161 -22.41 0.91 18.85
C ILE A 161 -21.59 2.11 19.36
N ALA A 162 -20.32 2.24 18.93
CA ALA A 162 -19.48 3.37 19.33
C ALA A 162 -20.09 4.71 18.92
N LEU A 163 -20.55 4.80 17.68
CA LEU A 163 -21.22 6.01 17.16
C LEU A 163 -22.50 6.32 17.94
N PHE A 164 -23.33 5.31 18.25
CA PHE A 164 -24.52 5.46 19.04
C PHE A 164 -24.23 6.03 20.44
N ILE A 165 -23.19 5.50 21.14
CA ILE A 165 -22.76 6.01 22.44
C ILE A 165 -22.29 7.46 22.34
N ILE A 166 -21.49 7.79 21.32
CA ILE A 166 -20.99 9.16 21.10
C ILE A 166 -22.14 10.15 20.89
N LEU A 167 -23.19 9.75 20.20
CA LEU A 167 -24.37 10.60 19.97
C LEU A 167 -25.33 10.64 21.17
N LEU A 168 -25.45 9.54 21.91
CA LEU A 168 -26.36 9.42 23.04
C LEU A 168 -25.96 10.34 24.21
N VAL A 169 -24.68 10.37 24.56
CA VAL A 169 -24.19 11.14 25.72
C VAL A 169 -24.47 12.63 25.61
N PRO A 170 -24.16 13.32 24.51
CA PRO A 170 -24.54 14.73 24.34
C PRO A 170 -26.05 14.95 24.31
N SER A 171 -26.82 14.02 23.71
CA SER A 171 -28.28 14.12 23.63
C SER A 171 -28.93 14.06 25.02
N LEU A 172 -28.45 13.16 25.88
CA LEU A 172 -28.94 13.07 27.26
C LEU A 172 -28.59 14.31 28.10
N ASN A 173 -27.38 14.88 27.89
CA ASN A 173 -26.97 16.10 28.55
C ASN A 173 -27.83 17.30 28.12
N LEU A 174 -28.18 17.41 26.82
CA LEU A 174 -29.07 18.46 26.33
C LEU A 174 -30.48 18.33 26.91
N CYS A 175 -31.03 17.12 26.98
CA CYS A 175 -32.32 16.86 27.61
C CYS A 175 -32.33 17.17 29.13
N GLY A 176 -31.22 16.92 29.83
CA GLY A 176 -31.06 17.23 31.26
C GLY A 176 -30.93 18.73 31.55
N LEU A 177 -30.48 19.55 30.60
CA LEU A 177 -30.34 21.00 30.72
C LEU A 177 -31.63 21.76 30.36
N SER A 178 -32.60 21.08 29.73
CA SER A 178 -33.87 21.70 29.28
C SER A 178 -35.03 21.50 30.27
N ASN A 179 -34.81 20.86 31.40
CA ASN A 179 -35.70 20.77 32.54
C ASN A 179 -35.20 21.65 33.70
#